data_34c5a6203c61bf28f4a877a03f127174
#
_entry.id   34c5a6203c61bf28f4a877a03f127174
#
_cell.length_a   1.000
_cell.length_b   1.000
_cell.length_c   1.000
_cell.angle_alpha   90.00
_cell.angle_beta   90.00
_cell.angle_gamma   90.00
#
_symmetry.space_group_name_H-M   'P 1'
#
loop_
_entity.id
_entity.type
_entity.pdbx_description
1 polymer ?
#
loop_
_entity_poly.entity_id
_entity_poly.type
_entity_poly.pdbx_seq_one_letter_code
_entity_poly.pdbx_strand_id
1 'polypeptide(L)'
;MRRKSAKFPFVLLPLLLLLGVLWACRPPAEAEKPSAARGGLPRVDHIVVVVEENRSFDDIYGNPSAPYINKLMAQGANLVNHYAVEHPSQPNYLDLFSGSNQGVRDDRPNHTFRTDNLAAELIRHGYTFGGYSEGLPKTGYTGPYNLKTGYARKHNPWADFANVPGSVNMPLSAFPRDYAKLPTVSFVIPNLDHDMHDGTVKQADDWLKEHLAGYVGWAQKHNSLLILTWDEDDTSHRNRIPTVIVGPMVKPGDYKAKTNHYNVLRTIGDLYGLSPLGHAKEAKPLAIWR
;
A
#
# COMPACT_ATOMS: atom_id res chain seq x y z
N MET A 1 39.58 30.40 -92.27
CA MET A 1 38.41 30.03 -91.50
C MET A 1 38.78 28.95 -90.53
N ARG A 2 38.96 29.27 -89.26
CA ARG A 2 39.35 28.30 -88.20
C ARG A 2 38.14 28.05 -87.30
N ARG A 3 37.69 26.77 -87.26
CA ARG A 3 36.66 26.33 -86.38
C ARG A 3 37.27 26.14 -84.99
N LYS A 4 36.71 26.81 -83.95
CA LYS A 4 37.03 26.59 -82.55
C LYS A 4 36.14 25.45 -82.01
N SER A 5 36.73 24.40 -81.48
CA SER A 5 36.05 23.32 -80.75
C SER A 5 35.87 23.72 -79.27
N ALA A 6 34.63 23.69 -78.84
CA ALA A 6 34.26 23.90 -77.43
C ALA A 6 34.46 22.61 -76.66
N LYS A 7 35.21 22.68 -75.54
CA LYS A 7 35.32 21.58 -74.56
C LYS A 7 34.27 21.79 -73.46
N PHE A 8 33.38 20.81 -73.27
CA PHE A 8 32.49 20.76 -72.14
C PHE A 8 33.22 20.15 -70.92
N PRO A 9 33.06 20.71 -69.71
CA PRO A 9 33.57 20.07 -68.50
C PRO A 9 32.59 19.03 -68.00
N PHE A 10 33.12 17.84 -67.68
CA PHE A 10 32.42 16.78 -66.98
C PHE A 10 32.23 17.18 -65.50
N VAL A 11 30.97 17.36 -65.09
CA VAL A 11 30.65 17.54 -63.65
C VAL A 11 30.40 16.17 -63.04
N LEU A 12 31.29 15.76 -62.16
CA LEU A 12 31.09 14.59 -61.31
C LEU A 12 30.12 14.98 -60.19
N LEU A 13 28.96 14.36 -60.21
CA LEU A 13 27.98 14.46 -59.13
C LEU A 13 28.34 13.42 -58.04
N PRO A 14 28.55 13.80 -56.78
CA PRO A 14 28.77 12.82 -55.72
C PRO A 14 27.46 12.14 -55.35
N LEU A 15 27.44 10.80 -55.43
CA LEU A 15 26.37 9.94 -54.99
C LEU A 15 26.34 9.93 -53.45
N LEU A 16 25.43 10.70 -52.83
CA LEU A 16 25.18 10.66 -51.40
C LEU A 16 24.40 9.38 -51.07
N LEU A 17 25.06 8.38 -50.50
CA LEU A 17 24.47 7.21 -49.88
C LEU A 17 23.75 7.65 -48.58
N LEU A 18 22.44 7.77 -48.66
CA LEU A 18 21.57 7.90 -47.49
C LEU A 18 21.52 6.55 -46.75
N LEU A 19 22.36 6.41 -45.73
CA LEU A 19 22.22 5.36 -44.71
C LEU A 19 20.98 5.69 -43.85
N GLY A 20 19.84 5.15 -44.22
CA GLY A 20 18.65 5.17 -43.40
C GLY A 20 18.84 4.35 -42.13
N VAL A 21 19.05 5.04 -40.99
CA VAL A 21 19.02 4.43 -39.68
C VAL A 21 17.57 4.09 -39.39
N LEU A 22 17.19 2.83 -39.63
CA LEU A 22 15.93 2.25 -39.12
C LEU A 22 16.05 2.20 -37.59
N TRP A 23 15.55 3.22 -36.92
CA TRP A 23 15.24 3.16 -35.50
C TRP A 23 14.06 2.20 -35.34
N ALA A 24 14.37 0.91 -35.12
CA ALA A 24 13.38 -0.04 -34.66
C ALA A 24 12.88 0.45 -33.30
N CYS A 25 11.63 0.92 -33.24
CA CYS A 25 10.91 1.10 -31.98
C CYS A 25 10.89 -0.26 -31.27
N ARG A 26 11.84 -0.51 -30.38
CA ARG A 26 11.70 -1.60 -29.41
C ARG A 26 10.49 -1.28 -28.55
N PRO A 27 9.52 -2.18 -28.41
CA PRO A 27 8.50 -2.02 -27.38
C PRO A 27 9.22 -1.85 -26.02
N PRO A 28 8.69 -1.01 -25.11
CA PRO A 28 9.26 -0.92 -23.78
C PRO A 28 9.37 -2.33 -23.22
N ALA A 29 10.57 -2.71 -22.76
CA ALA A 29 10.78 -3.98 -22.11
C ALA A 29 9.74 -4.10 -20.99
N GLU A 30 8.89 -5.11 -21.07
CA GLU A 30 7.99 -5.49 -19.98
C GLU A 30 8.91 -5.67 -18.77
N ALA A 31 8.72 -4.84 -17.73
CA ALA A 31 9.54 -4.89 -16.55
C ALA A 31 9.42 -6.32 -16.01
N GLU A 32 10.52 -7.08 -16.06
CA GLU A 32 10.56 -8.42 -15.46
C GLU A 32 10.10 -8.28 -14.01
N LYS A 33 8.97 -8.93 -13.70
CA LYS A 33 8.51 -9.02 -12.31
C LYS A 33 9.65 -9.61 -11.49
N PRO A 34 10.12 -8.92 -10.43
CA PRO A 34 11.27 -9.39 -9.66
C PRO A 34 11.07 -10.84 -9.22
N SER A 35 12.04 -11.68 -9.48
CA SER A 35 11.98 -13.10 -9.20
C SER A 35 12.15 -13.40 -7.72
N ALA A 36 11.35 -14.34 -7.23
CA ALA A 36 11.47 -15.11 -6.00
C ALA A 36 11.57 -14.32 -4.67
N ALA A 37 10.60 -14.60 -3.79
CA ALA A 37 10.63 -14.28 -2.38
C ALA A 37 11.98 -14.68 -1.75
N ARG A 38 12.62 -13.76 -1.02
CA ARG A 38 13.86 -14.03 -0.29
C ARG A 38 13.56 -14.77 1.00
N GLY A 39 14.40 -15.74 1.37
CA GLY A 39 14.37 -16.32 2.71
C GLY A 39 13.20 -17.27 3.03
N GLY A 40 12.59 -17.93 2.05
CA GLY A 40 11.51 -18.91 2.31
C GLY A 40 10.13 -18.29 2.51
N LEU A 41 9.98 -16.98 2.28
CA LEU A 41 8.67 -16.30 2.29
C LEU A 41 7.88 -16.62 1.00
N PRO A 42 6.53 -16.64 1.06
CA PRO A 42 5.71 -16.89 -0.12
C PRO A 42 5.81 -15.72 -1.12
N ARG A 43 5.59 -16.04 -2.40
CA ARG A 43 5.34 -14.99 -3.39
C ARG A 43 3.97 -14.37 -3.13
N VAL A 44 3.90 -13.03 -3.13
CA VAL A 44 2.65 -12.28 -3.02
C VAL A 44 2.55 -11.32 -4.19
N ASP A 45 1.44 -11.36 -4.92
CA ASP A 45 1.22 -10.50 -6.09
C ASP A 45 0.65 -9.14 -5.68
N HIS A 46 -0.33 -9.14 -4.76
CA HIS A 46 -0.95 -7.91 -4.24
C HIS A 46 -1.21 -8.00 -2.74
N ILE A 47 -0.97 -6.92 -2.03
CA ILE A 47 -1.37 -6.74 -0.63
C ILE A 47 -2.32 -5.56 -0.55
N VAL A 48 -3.49 -5.77 0.05
CA VAL A 48 -4.38 -4.68 0.49
C VAL A 48 -4.28 -4.57 2.00
N VAL A 49 -3.88 -3.41 2.49
CA VAL A 49 -3.83 -3.05 3.91
C VAL A 49 -5.00 -2.13 4.20
N VAL A 50 -5.83 -2.51 5.15
CA VAL A 50 -6.92 -1.68 5.66
C VAL A 50 -6.60 -1.29 7.07
N VAL A 51 -6.77 -0.02 7.41
CA VAL A 51 -6.55 0.48 8.77
C VAL A 51 -7.86 1.06 9.27
N GLU A 52 -8.34 0.51 10.37
CA GLU A 52 -9.48 0.96 11.15
C GLU A 52 -9.02 1.73 12.39
N GLU A 53 -9.94 2.31 13.16
CA GLU A 53 -9.66 3.28 14.20
C GLU A 53 -10.19 2.88 15.58
N ASN A 54 -9.35 3.14 16.58
CA ASN A 54 -9.74 3.33 17.98
C ASN A 54 -10.57 2.19 18.60
N ARG A 55 -10.23 0.91 18.33
CA ARG A 55 -10.88 -0.21 19.03
C ARG A 55 -9.85 -1.22 19.52
N SER A 56 -10.06 -1.67 20.75
CA SER A 56 -9.28 -2.76 21.32
C SER A 56 -9.61 -4.10 20.66
N PHE A 57 -8.71 -5.07 20.82
CA PHE A 57 -8.96 -6.44 20.38
C PHE A 57 -10.26 -7.01 21.02
N ASP A 58 -10.48 -6.70 22.28
CA ASP A 58 -11.63 -7.23 23.03
C ASP A 58 -12.95 -6.58 22.63
N ASP A 59 -12.94 -5.39 22.03
CA ASP A 59 -14.12 -4.74 21.44
C ASP A 59 -14.62 -5.42 20.17
N ILE A 60 -13.74 -6.10 19.46
CA ILE A 60 -14.00 -6.66 18.12
C ILE A 60 -14.10 -8.18 18.14
N TYR A 61 -13.18 -8.86 18.85
CA TYR A 61 -13.15 -10.32 18.89
C TYR A 61 -14.39 -10.89 19.60
N GLY A 62 -15.18 -11.67 18.86
CA GLY A 62 -16.44 -12.23 19.36
C GLY A 62 -17.61 -11.24 19.41
N ASN A 63 -17.43 -9.99 18.99
CA ASN A 63 -18.50 -9.00 18.99
C ASN A 63 -19.56 -9.34 17.92
N PRO A 64 -20.85 -9.48 18.29
CA PRO A 64 -21.94 -9.76 17.35
C PRO A 64 -22.18 -8.65 16.32
N SER A 65 -21.69 -7.43 16.57
CA SER A 65 -21.72 -6.30 15.63
C SER A 65 -20.58 -6.33 14.60
N ALA A 66 -19.63 -7.27 14.73
CA ALA A 66 -18.49 -7.44 13.81
C ALA A 66 -18.47 -8.85 13.16
N PRO A 67 -19.56 -9.34 12.56
CA PRO A 67 -19.63 -10.71 12.06
C PRO A 67 -18.68 -10.96 10.89
N TYR A 68 -18.45 -9.98 10.02
CA TYR A 68 -17.53 -10.12 8.88
C TYR A 68 -16.07 -10.11 9.34
N ILE A 69 -15.70 -9.20 10.23
CA ILE A 69 -14.34 -9.14 10.80
C ILE A 69 -14.02 -10.44 11.54
N ASN A 70 -14.94 -10.94 12.37
CA ASN A 70 -14.76 -12.22 13.08
C ASN A 70 -14.66 -13.42 12.13
N LYS A 71 -15.37 -13.39 10.99
CA LYS A 71 -15.19 -14.38 9.92
C LYS A 71 -13.78 -14.31 9.33
N LEU A 72 -13.24 -13.11 9.08
CA LEU A 72 -11.86 -12.95 8.60
C LEU A 72 -10.86 -13.49 9.61
N MET A 73 -11.02 -13.20 10.92
CA MET A 73 -10.19 -13.73 12.00
C MET A 73 -10.19 -15.27 12.05
N ALA A 74 -11.34 -15.89 11.83
CA ALA A 74 -11.48 -17.35 11.79
C ALA A 74 -10.83 -17.98 10.54
N GLN A 75 -10.72 -17.24 9.42
CA GLN A 75 -10.18 -17.71 8.15
C GLN A 75 -8.71 -17.39 7.93
N GLY A 76 -8.13 -16.49 8.71
CA GLY A 76 -6.78 -15.97 8.55
C GLY A 76 -5.87 -16.21 9.75
N ALA A 77 -4.71 -15.59 9.72
CA ALA A 77 -3.83 -15.47 10.88
C ALA A 77 -4.33 -14.34 11.78
N ASN A 78 -4.97 -14.70 12.88
CA ASN A 78 -5.46 -13.78 13.89
C ASN A 78 -4.34 -13.48 14.89
N LEU A 79 -3.83 -12.27 14.92
CA LEU A 79 -2.72 -11.86 15.81
C LEU A 79 -3.29 -11.45 17.18
N VAL A 80 -3.60 -12.41 18.03
CA VAL A 80 -4.28 -12.18 19.33
C VAL A 80 -3.46 -11.39 20.35
N ASN A 81 -2.21 -11.09 20.06
CA ASN A 81 -1.29 -10.34 20.92
C ASN A 81 -0.55 -9.27 20.13
N HIS A 82 -1.31 -8.54 19.31
CA HIS A 82 -0.81 -7.44 18.48
C HIS A 82 -1.13 -6.10 19.16
N TYR A 83 -0.19 -5.15 19.04
CA TYR A 83 -0.27 -3.85 19.71
C TYR A 83 0.01 -2.73 18.72
N ALA A 84 -0.68 -1.62 18.87
CA ALA A 84 -0.23 -0.35 18.32
C ALA A 84 1.01 0.14 19.07
N VAL A 85 1.63 1.19 18.58
CA VAL A 85 2.92 1.67 19.12
C VAL A 85 2.69 2.77 20.16
N GLU A 86 1.80 3.70 19.87
CA GLU A 86 1.56 4.87 20.70
C GLU A 86 0.13 5.42 20.55
N HIS A 87 -0.13 6.60 21.08
CA HIS A 87 -1.29 7.46 20.92
C HIS A 87 -0.83 8.89 20.62
N PRO A 88 -1.61 9.70 19.88
CA PRO A 88 -2.84 9.38 19.17
C PRO A 88 -2.63 8.71 17.80
N SER A 89 -3.65 8.73 16.94
CA SER A 89 -3.72 8.01 15.66
C SER A 89 -2.56 8.28 14.71
N GLN A 90 -2.31 9.54 14.33
CA GLN A 90 -1.39 9.87 13.23
C GLN A 90 0.03 9.29 13.39
N PRO A 91 0.67 9.32 14.56
CA PRO A 91 1.94 8.63 14.79
C PRO A 91 1.93 7.15 14.40
N ASN A 92 0.86 6.39 14.71
CA ASN A 92 0.75 4.97 14.38
C ASN A 92 0.65 4.71 12.87
N TYR A 93 -0.06 5.57 12.12
CA TYR A 93 -0.06 5.50 10.65
C TYR A 93 1.34 5.72 10.06
N LEU A 94 2.12 6.66 10.62
CA LEU A 94 3.49 6.91 10.22
C LEU A 94 4.41 5.74 10.58
N ASP A 95 4.24 5.13 11.77
CA ASP A 95 4.97 3.94 12.21
C ASP A 95 4.72 2.75 11.29
N LEU A 96 3.45 2.49 10.95
CA LEU A 96 3.08 1.42 10.03
C LEU A 96 3.62 1.65 8.61
N PHE A 97 3.76 2.91 8.19
CA PHE A 97 4.13 3.27 6.83
C PHE A 97 5.64 3.50 6.62
N SER A 98 6.33 4.02 7.63
CA SER A 98 7.75 4.37 7.53
C SER A 98 8.66 3.75 8.59
N GLY A 99 8.06 3.04 9.55
CA GLY A 99 8.79 2.49 10.70
C GLY A 99 9.22 3.55 11.71
N SER A 100 8.61 4.74 11.67
CA SER A 100 8.88 5.83 12.58
C SER A 100 7.74 6.83 12.58
N ASN A 101 7.36 7.35 13.74
CA ASN A 101 6.39 8.44 13.88
C ASN A 101 6.90 9.78 13.34
N GLN A 102 8.13 9.86 12.82
CA GLN A 102 8.76 11.07 12.25
C GLN A 102 8.83 12.25 13.25
N GLY A 103 8.76 11.98 14.57
CA GLY A 103 8.71 12.99 15.61
C GLY A 103 7.32 13.60 15.84
N VAL A 104 6.29 13.11 15.16
CA VAL A 104 4.88 13.51 15.35
C VAL A 104 4.36 12.89 16.64
N ARG A 105 3.59 13.67 17.41
CA ARG A 105 3.02 13.27 18.71
C ARG A 105 1.58 13.75 18.87
N ASP A 106 0.95 14.15 17.80
CA ASP A 106 -0.43 14.66 17.77
C ASP A 106 -1.06 14.38 16.41
N ASP A 107 -2.33 14.72 16.26
CA ASP A 107 -3.11 14.51 15.04
C ASP A 107 -3.15 15.72 14.12
N ARG A 108 -2.21 16.66 14.27
CA ARG A 108 -2.15 17.82 13.38
C ARG A 108 -1.78 17.40 11.98
N PRO A 109 -2.60 17.69 10.99
CA PRO A 109 -2.31 17.37 9.59
C PRO A 109 -1.22 18.30 9.02
N ASN A 110 -0.79 18.03 7.78
CA ASN A 110 0.12 18.89 6.99
C ASN A 110 1.60 18.76 7.34
N HIS A 111 2.05 17.55 7.60
CA HIS A 111 3.46 17.25 7.67
C HIS A 111 4.08 17.11 6.27
N THR A 112 5.42 17.26 6.19
CA THR A 112 6.18 17.02 4.96
C THR A 112 7.52 16.38 5.32
N PHE A 113 7.62 15.09 5.11
CA PHE A 113 8.81 14.29 5.35
C PHE A 113 9.55 13.96 4.05
N ARG A 114 10.83 13.58 4.14
CA ARG A 114 11.67 13.13 3.02
C ARG A 114 12.40 11.83 3.33
N THR A 115 12.12 11.26 4.47
CA THR A 115 12.69 9.98 4.92
C THR A 115 12.16 8.82 4.08
N ASP A 116 12.86 7.69 4.16
CA ASP A 116 12.41 6.46 3.51
C ASP A 116 11.06 6.00 4.11
N ASN A 117 10.24 5.43 3.25
CA ASN A 117 8.90 4.93 3.58
C ASN A 117 8.52 3.81 2.62
N LEU A 118 7.46 3.08 2.93
CA LEU A 118 7.04 1.90 2.17
C LEU A 118 6.81 2.19 0.68
N ALA A 119 6.10 3.28 0.35
CA ALA A 119 5.81 3.61 -1.04
C ALA A 119 7.08 3.96 -1.82
N ALA A 120 7.97 4.77 -1.24
CA ALA A 120 9.23 5.15 -1.88
C ALA A 120 10.15 3.92 -2.09
N GLU A 121 10.20 2.99 -1.12
CA GLU A 121 10.95 1.74 -1.25
C GLU A 121 10.38 0.84 -2.34
N LEU A 122 9.06 0.63 -2.36
CA LEU A 122 8.39 -0.14 -3.41
C LEU A 122 8.72 0.41 -4.79
N ILE A 123 8.52 1.71 -5.00
CA ILE A 123 8.77 2.38 -6.30
C ILE A 123 10.25 2.25 -6.70
N ARG A 124 11.17 2.43 -5.77
CA ARG A 124 12.63 2.29 -6.02
C ARG A 124 13.00 0.89 -6.49
N HIS A 125 12.28 -0.12 -6.03
CA HIS A 125 12.50 -1.53 -6.39
C HIS A 125 11.64 -2.01 -7.58
N GLY A 126 10.98 -1.08 -8.30
CA GLY A 126 10.17 -1.40 -9.48
C GLY A 126 8.78 -1.96 -9.17
N TYR A 127 8.35 -1.89 -7.92
CA TYR A 127 6.99 -2.22 -7.50
C TYR A 127 6.07 -0.99 -7.54
N THR A 128 4.79 -1.20 -7.32
CA THR A 128 3.78 -0.14 -7.33
C THR A 128 3.08 -0.01 -5.98
N PHE A 129 2.70 1.23 -5.67
CA PHE A 129 1.94 1.56 -4.47
C PHE A 129 0.68 2.35 -4.86
N GLY A 130 -0.41 2.21 -4.10
CA GLY A 130 -1.62 3.01 -4.20
C GLY A 130 -2.25 3.23 -2.83
N GLY A 131 -2.59 4.47 -2.51
CA GLY A 131 -3.38 4.83 -1.33
C GLY A 131 -4.78 5.23 -1.76
N TYR A 132 -5.79 4.55 -1.25
CA TYR A 132 -7.20 4.75 -1.59
C TYR A 132 -7.96 5.17 -0.34
N SER A 133 -8.50 6.38 -0.36
CA SER A 133 -9.21 6.91 0.81
C SER A 133 -10.65 7.24 0.47
N GLU A 134 -11.55 6.75 1.29
CA GLU A 134 -12.95 7.14 1.19
C GLU A 134 -13.11 8.63 1.48
N GLY A 135 -13.95 9.28 0.72
CA GLY A 135 -14.20 10.71 0.88
C GLY A 135 -13.09 11.64 0.43
N LEU A 136 -11.94 11.14 -0.08
CA LEU A 136 -10.90 11.97 -0.68
C LEU A 136 -11.48 12.70 -1.91
N PRO A 137 -11.43 14.06 -1.97
CA PRO A 137 -12.12 14.82 -3.01
C PRO A 137 -11.62 14.57 -4.44
N LYS A 138 -10.32 14.34 -4.60
CA LYS A 138 -9.66 14.09 -5.88
C LYS A 138 -8.25 13.52 -5.68
N THR A 139 -7.72 12.86 -6.69
CA THR A 139 -6.32 12.40 -6.69
C THR A 139 -5.35 13.54 -6.38
N GLY A 140 -4.39 13.26 -5.49
CA GLY A 140 -3.38 14.23 -5.06
C GLY A 140 -3.90 15.33 -4.12
N TYR A 141 -5.10 15.19 -3.57
CA TYR A 141 -5.62 16.16 -2.58
C TYR A 141 -4.78 16.13 -1.31
N THR A 142 -4.40 17.32 -0.82
CA THR A 142 -3.53 17.49 0.37
C THR A 142 -4.17 18.30 1.49
N GLY A 143 -5.45 18.67 1.33
CA GLY A 143 -6.18 19.36 2.42
C GLY A 143 -6.35 18.47 3.64
N PRO A 144 -6.48 19.06 4.85
CA PRO A 144 -6.46 18.33 6.12
C PRO A 144 -7.69 17.44 6.33
N TYR A 145 -8.87 17.95 5.97
CA TYR A 145 -10.16 17.30 6.18
C TYR A 145 -11.13 17.61 5.05
N ASN A 146 -12.13 16.76 4.90
CA ASN A 146 -13.37 17.08 4.21
C ASN A 146 -14.56 16.66 5.06
N LEU A 147 -15.13 17.60 5.80
CA LEU A 147 -16.23 17.37 6.74
C LEU A 147 -17.51 16.83 6.08
N LYS A 148 -17.70 17.02 4.75
CA LYS A 148 -18.86 16.49 4.04
C LYS A 148 -18.75 15.00 3.75
N THR A 149 -17.54 14.49 3.67
CA THR A 149 -17.24 13.12 3.24
C THR A 149 -16.55 12.30 4.31
N GLY A 150 -16.28 12.89 5.49
CA GLY A 150 -15.56 12.22 6.57
C GLY A 150 -14.08 11.91 6.27
N TYR A 151 -13.49 12.51 5.24
CA TYR A 151 -12.08 12.32 4.93
C TYR A 151 -11.18 13.04 5.95
N ALA A 152 -10.17 12.33 6.45
CA ALA A 152 -9.14 12.89 7.32
C ALA A 152 -7.72 12.54 6.80
N ARG A 153 -6.90 13.57 6.48
CA ARG A 153 -5.54 13.37 5.97
C ARG A 153 -4.62 12.68 6.97
N LYS A 154 -4.85 12.86 8.27
CA LYS A 154 -4.05 12.23 9.33
C LYS A 154 -4.00 10.70 9.21
N HIS A 155 -4.96 10.07 8.52
CA HIS A 155 -5.02 8.64 8.23
C HIS A 155 -4.31 8.26 6.91
N ASN A 156 -3.80 9.23 6.16
CA ASN A 156 -3.14 9.01 4.86
C ASN A 156 -1.64 9.30 4.94
N PRO A 157 -0.82 8.45 5.55
CA PRO A 157 0.60 8.76 5.80
C PRO A 157 1.38 9.05 4.52
N TRP A 158 1.06 8.41 3.40
CA TRP A 158 1.72 8.66 2.11
C TRP A 158 1.61 10.10 1.61
N ALA A 159 0.55 10.84 2.03
CA ALA A 159 0.37 12.23 1.67
C ALA A 159 1.32 13.19 2.40
N ASP A 160 2.02 12.70 3.43
CA ASP A 160 2.97 13.46 4.25
C ASP A 160 4.42 13.28 3.81
N PHE A 161 4.69 12.50 2.75
CA PHE A 161 6.04 12.26 2.24
C PHE A 161 6.24 12.89 0.86
N ALA A 162 7.17 13.86 0.77
CA ALA A 162 7.47 14.57 -0.47
C ALA A 162 8.14 13.69 -1.55
N ASN A 163 8.67 12.54 -1.19
CA ASN A 163 9.24 11.55 -2.08
C ASN A 163 8.23 10.48 -2.55
N VAL A 164 6.96 10.68 -2.24
CA VAL A 164 5.83 9.86 -2.73
C VAL A 164 5.04 10.67 -3.76
N PRO A 165 4.82 10.17 -4.97
CA PRO A 165 4.08 10.89 -6.00
C PRO A 165 2.62 11.16 -5.56
N GLY A 166 2.14 12.38 -5.71
CA GLY A 166 0.75 12.73 -5.39
C GLY A 166 -0.31 11.94 -6.19
N SER A 167 0.08 11.38 -7.34
CA SER A 167 -0.80 10.52 -8.15
C SER A 167 -1.21 9.21 -7.49
N VAL A 168 -0.48 8.74 -6.48
CA VAL A 168 -0.84 7.52 -5.73
C VAL A 168 -1.82 7.78 -4.59
N ASN A 169 -2.12 9.06 -4.27
CA ASN A 169 -3.13 9.44 -3.29
C ASN A 169 -4.48 9.59 -4.01
N MET A 170 -5.30 8.55 -3.98
CA MET A 170 -6.48 8.41 -4.81
C MET A 170 -7.76 8.29 -3.98
N PRO A 171 -8.91 8.78 -4.50
CA PRO A 171 -10.20 8.49 -3.89
C PRO A 171 -10.51 6.98 -3.98
N LEU A 172 -11.26 6.45 -3.01
CA LEU A 172 -11.67 5.03 -2.98
C LEU A 172 -12.39 4.60 -4.28
N SER A 173 -13.09 5.52 -4.94
CA SER A 173 -13.74 5.24 -6.24
C SER A 173 -12.76 4.84 -7.36
N ALA A 174 -11.47 5.12 -7.18
CA ALA A 174 -10.41 4.69 -8.10
C ALA A 174 -9.84 3.27 -7.76
N PHE A 175 -10.31 2.65 -6.66
CA PHE A 175 -9.91 1.28 -6.33
C PHE A 175 -10.34 0.32 -7.45
N PRO A 176 -9.43 -0.47 -8.03
CA PRO A 176 -9.72 -1.28 -9.21
C PRO A 176 -10.80 -2.32 -8.95
N ARG A 177 -11.80 -2.39 -9.82
CA ARG A 177 -12.78 -3.49 -9.82
C ARG A 177 -12.20 -4.79 -10.38
N ASP A 178 -11.24 -4.68 -11.29
CA ASP A 178 -10.40 -5.78 -11.75
C ASP A 178 -9.17 -5.84 -10.83
N TYR A 179 -9.22 -6.72 -9.85
CA TYR A 179 -8.19 -6.83 -8.82
C TYR A 179 -6.81 -7.25 -9.34
N ALA A 180 -6.73 -7.83 -10.54
CA ALA A 180 -5.44 -8.09 -11.19
C ALA A 180 -4.68 -6.80 -11.58
N LYS A 181 -5.36 -5.65 -11.56
CA LYS A 181 -4.78 -4.31 -11.84
C LYS A 181 -4.41 -3.54 -10.57
N LEU A 182 -4.56 -4.15 -9.41
CA LEU A 182 -4.14 -3.52 -8.16
C LEU A 182 -2.63 -3.24 -8.17
N PRO A 183 -2.18 -2.17 -7.50
CA PRO A 183 -0.78 -2.00 -7.15
C PRO A 183 -0.25 -3.20 -6.36
N THR A 184 1.07 -3.35 -6.32
CA THR A 184 1.75 -4.37 -5.49
C THR A 184 1.32 -4.26 -4.03
N VAL A 185 1.30 -3.03 -3.48
CA VAL A 185 0.74 -2.76 -2.15
C VAL A 185 -0.26 -1.61 -2.28
N SER A 186 -1.44 -1.83 -1.72
CA SER A 186 -2.53 -0.85 -1.64
C SER A 186 -2.90 -0.61 -0.18
N PHE A 187 -2.99 0.65 0.22
CA PHE A 187 -3.64 1.02 1.47
C PHE A 187 -5.06 1.49 1.17
N VAL A 188 -6.00 1.03 1.95
CA VAL A 188 -7.43 1.41 1.87
C VAL A 188 -7.83 1.97 3.21
N ILE A 189 -8.26 3.23 3.22
CA ILE A 189 -8.67 3.94 4.44
C ILE A 189 -10.14 4.32 4.29
N PRO A 190 -11.01 3.77 5.14
CA PRO A 190 -12.40 4.21 5.24
C PRO A 190 -12.46 5.68 5.70
N ASN A 191 -13.61 6.31 5.60
CA ASN A 191 -13.84 7.62 6.21
C ASN A 191 -14.12 7.49 7.71
N LEU A 192 -14.20 8.62 8.43
CA LEU A 192 -14.39 8.65 9.89
C LEU A 192 -15.66 7.95 10.39
N ASP A 193 -16.69 7.82 9.54
CA ASP A 193 -17.92 7.09 9.90
C ASP A 193 -17.76 5.57 9.73
N HIS A 194 -16.85 5.14 8.85
CA HIS A 194 -16.70 3.74 8.48
C HIS A 194 -15.42 3.10 9.02
N ASP A 195 -14.47 3.88 9.55
CA ASP A 195 -13.26 3.39 10.21
C ASP A 195 -13.42 3.15 11.71
N MET A 196 -14.60 3.38 12.29
CA MET A 196 -14.94 3.32 13.72
C MET A 196 -14.53 4.55 14.55
N HIS A 197 -13.89 5.57 13.95
CA HIS A 197 -13.53 6.79 14.69
C HIS A 197 -14.78 7.51 15.21
N ASP A 198 -15.68 7.92 14.32
CA ASP A 198 -16.95 8.57 14.64
C ASP A 198 -18.13 7.59 14.57
N GLY A 199 -17.99 6.51 13.78
CA GLY A 199 -19.01 5.52 13.54
C GLY A 199 -18.99 4.32 14.50
N THR A 200 -19.92 3.41 14.27
CA THR A 200 -20.07 2.20 15.08
C THR A 200 -19.29 1.02 14.48
N VAL A 201 -18.95 0.04 15.32
CA VAL A 201 -18.37 -1.25 14.88
C VAL A 201 -19.20 -1.90 13.78
N LYS A 202 -20.54 -1.83 13.87
CA LYS A 202 -21.41 -2.41 12.84
C LYS A 202 -21.31 -1.70 11.49
N GLN A 203 -21.23 -0.39 11.48
CA GLN A 203 -21.09 0.38 10.24
C GLN A 203 -19.77 0.02 9.53
N ALA A 204 -18.69 -0.07 10.27
CA ALA A 204 -17.39 -0.45 9.72
C ALA A 204 -17.37 -1.92 9.24
N ASP A 205 -17.95 -2.86 10.00
CA ASP A 205 -18.05 -4.26 9.57
C ASP A 205 -18.86 -4.43 8.28
N ASP A 206 -20.00 -3.72 8.17
CA ASP A 206 -20.82 -3.70 6.96
C ASP A 206 -20.06 -3.10 5.78
N TRP A 207 -19.36 -1.99 6.00
CA TRP A 207 -18.54 -1.33 4.98
C TRP A 207 -17.39 -2.22 4.49
N LEU A 208 -16.66 -2.85 5.42
CA LEU A 208 -15.60 -3.81 5.09
C LEU A 208 -16.14 -4.97 4.25
N LYS A 209 -17.29 -5.50 4.62
CA LYS A 209 -17.93 -6.57 3.86
C LYS A 209 -18.34 -6.12 2.46
N GLU A 210 -18.94 -4.93 2.32
CA GLU A 210 -19.39 -4.40 1.04
C GLU A 210 -18.21 -4.15 0.09
N HIS A 211 -17.15 -3.49 0.57
CA HIS A 211 -16.06 -3.03 -0.27
C HIS A 211 -14.96 -4.08 -0.49
N LEU A 212 -14.76 -5.01 0.44
CA LEU A 212 -13.59 -5.89 0.43
C LEU A 212 -13.90 -7.38 0.33
N ALA A 213 -15.14 -7.83 0.53
CA ALA A 213 -15.44 -9.26 0.43
C ALA A 213 -15.14 -9.83 -0.97
N GLY A 214 -15.36 -9.04 -2.02
CA GLY A 214 -14.99 -9.40 -3.40
C GLY A 214 -13.48 -9.59 -3.56
N TYR A 215 -12.70 -8.64 -3.04
CA TYR A 215 -11.23 -8.74 -3.05
C TYR A 215 -10.74 -9.94 -2.25
N VAL A 216 -11.24 -10.15 -1.04
CA VAL A 216 -10.84 -11.30 -0.19
C VAL A 216 -11.11 -12.62 -0.91
N GLY A 217 -12.30 -12.77 -1.52
CA GLY A 217 -12.64 -13.97 -2.28
C GLY A 217 -11.75 -14.20 -3.50
N TRP A 218 -11.32 -13.12 -4.16
CA TRP A 218 -10.38 -13.16 -5.27
C TRP A 218 -8.97 -13.48 -4.79
N ALA A 219 -8.50 -12.82 -3.74
CA ALA A 219 -7.15 -12.95 -3.16
C ALA A 219 -6.84 -14.40 -2.75
N GLN A 220 -7.84 -15.14 -2.22
CA GLN A 220 -7.72 -16.56 -1.88
C GLN A 220 -7.36 -17.48 -3.07
N LYS A 221 -7.51 -16.99 -4.30
CA LYS A 221 -7.23 -17.72 -5.54
C LYS A 221 -6.07 -17.15 -6.34
N HIS A 222 -5.47 -16.03 -5.89
CA HIS A 222 -4.54 -15.22 -6.69
C HIS A 222 -3.34 -14.71 -5.89
N ASN A 223 -2.65 -15.54 -5.12
CA ASN A 223 -1.41 -15.19 -4.40
C ASN A 223 -1.43 -13.79 -3.76
N SER A 224 -2.56 -13.38 -3.19
CA SER A 224 -2.74 -12.03 -2.68
C SER A 224 -3.19 -12.04 -1.23
N LEU A 225 -2.97 -10.94 -0.51
CA LEU A 225 -3.24 -10.81 0.92
C LEU A 225 -4.17 -9.65 1.21
N LEU A 226 -5.07 -9.85 2.17
CA LEU A 226 -5.65 -8.78 2.97
C LEU A 226 -4.88 -8.71 4.30
N ILE A 227 -4.51 -7.51 4.72
CA ILE A 227 -4.09 -7.17 6.09
C ILE A 227 -5.13 -6.18 6.60
N LEU A 228 -5.89 -6.58 7.61
CA LEU A 228 -6.82 -5.70 8.32
C LEU A 228 -6.24 -5.45 9.71
N THR A 229 -6.02 -4.20 10.06
CA THR A 229 -5.44 -3.77 11.34
C THR A 229 -6.10 -2.49 11.82
N TRP A 230 -5.86 -2.12 13.06
CA TRP A 230 -6.27 -0.86 13.67
C TRP A 230 -5.04 -0.01 13.92
N ASP A 231 -5.22 1.30 13.96
CA ASP A 231 -4.14 2.24 14.26
C ASP A 231 -3.76 2.20 15.75
N GLU A 232 -4.75 2.27 16.63
CA GLU A 232 -4.62 2.24 18.09
C GLU A 232 -5.87 1.67 18.75
N ASP A 233 -5.83 1.42 20.09
CA ASP A 233 -7.03 1.05 20.84
C ASP A 233 -7.79 2.30 21.32
N ASP A 234 -8.87 2.08 22.05
CA ASP A 234 -9.69 3.10 22.69
C ASP A 234 -9.12 3.63 24.03
N THR A 235 -7.80 3.50 24.25
CA THR A 235 -7.05 3.81 25.48
C THR A 235 -7.32 2.88 26.67
N SER A 236 -8.10 1.81 26.49
CA SER A 236 -8.55 0.94 27.60
C SER A 236 -7.70 -0.33 27.80
N HIS A 237 -7.05 -0.88 26.76
CA HIS A 237 -6.46 -2.21 26.77
C HIS A 237 -4.95 -2.23 26.44
N ARG A 238 -4.20 -1.23 26.90
CA ARG A 238 -2.74 -1.12 26.72
C ARG A 238 -2.34 -1.13 25.25
N ASN A 239 -3.16 -0.55 24.40
CA ASN A 239 -2.96 -0.45 22.95
C ASN A 239 -2.94 -1.82 22.23
N ARG A 240 -3.68 -2.82 22.76
CA ARG A 240 -3.87 -4.12 22.13
C ARG A 240 -4.99 -4.03 21.10
N ILE A 241 -4.62 -4.18 19.84
CA ILE A 241 -5.50 -3.96 18.70
C ILE A 241 -5.80 -5.26 17.92
N PRO A 242 -6.94 -5.34 17.23
CA PRO A 242 -7.20 -6.43 16.30
C PRO A 242 -6.25 -6.36 15.11
N THR A 243 -5.75 -7.51 14.66
CA THR A 243 -5.01 -7.59 13.39
C THR A 243 -5.17 -8.98 12.82
N VAL A 244 -5.59 -9.06 11.56
CA VAL A 244 -5.77 -10.32 10.85
C VAL A 244 -5.17 -10.26 9.45
N ILE A 245 -4.50 -11.33 9.04
CA ILE A 245 -3.97 -11.49 7.68
C ILE A 245 -4.67 -12.66 7.01
N VAL A 246 -5.22 -12.42 5.81
CA VAL A 246 -5.99 -13.42 5.06
C VAL A 246 -5.40 -13.58 3.65
N GLY A 247 -5.17 -14.82 3.25
CA GLY A 247 -4.69 -15.16 1.91
C GLY A 247 -4.35 -16.64 1.78
N PRO A 248 -4.13 -17.17 0.56
CA PRO A 248 -3.97 -18.60 0.33
C PRO A 248 -2.70 -19.18 0.94
N MET A 249 -1.65 -18.37 1.12
CA MET A 249 -0.37 -18.76 1.72
C MET A 249 -0.35 -18.62 3.25
N VAL A 250 -1.39 -18.03 3.84
CA VAL A 250 -1.50 -17.81 5.28
C VAL A 250 -2.04 -19.07 5.96
N LYS A 251 -1.42 -19.50 7.03
CA LYS A 251 -1.92 -20.59 7.89
C LYS A 251 -2.94 -20.00 8.87
N PRO A 252 -4.25 -20.36 8.79
CA PRO A 252 -5.25 -19.87 9.73
C PRO A 252 -4.95 -20.30 11.17
N GLY A 253 -5.33 -19.44 12.11
CA GLY A 253 -5.22 -19.70 13.54
C GLY A 253 -4.85 -18.48 14.36
N ASP A 254 -4.84 -18.65 15.68
CA ASP A 254 -4.47 -17.61 16.65
C ASP A 254 -2.97 -17.60 16.88
N TYR A 255 -2.34 -16.44 16.68
CA TYR A 255 -0.92 -16.20 16.82
C TYR A 255 -0.64 -15.40 18.11
N LYS A 256 0.03 -16.04 19.08
CA LYS A 256 0.24 -15.49 20.43
C LYS A 256 1.55 -14.72 20.59
N ALA A 257 2.41 -14.68 19.58
CA ALA A 257 3.64 -13.88 19.64
C ALA A 257 3.27 -12.40 19.80
N LYS A 258 3.97 -11.68 20.68
CA LYS A 258 3.80 -10.24 20.81
C LYS A 258 4.35 -9.56 19.57
N THR A 259 3.51 -8.80 18.89
CA THR A 259 3.83 -8.07 17.65
C THR A 259 3.23 -6.66 17.66
N ASN A 260 3.67 -5.82 16.73
CA ASN A 260 3.15 -4.46 16.55
C ASN A 260 3.24 -4.03 15.07
N HIS A 261 2.92 -2.78 14.75
CA HIS A 261 2.97 -2.21 13.41
C HIS A 261 4.31 -2.44 12.70
N TYR A 262 5.43 -2.39 13.43
CA TYR A 262 6.75 -2.64 12.85
C TYR A 262 6.93 -4.08 12.34
N ASN A 263 6.28 -5.07 12.97
CA ASN A 263 6.28 -6.44 12.47
C ASN A 263 5.50 -6.58 11.17
N VAL A 264 4.37 -5.87 11.04
CA VAL A 264 3.58 -5.84 9.80
C VAL A 264 4.38 -5.16 8.69
N LEU A 265 4.94 -3.97 8.93
CA LEU A 265 5.78 -3.25 7.97
C LEU A 265 7.00 -4.09 7.55
N ARG A 266 7.69 -4.74 8.52
CA ARG A 266 8.80 -5.63 8.26
C ARG A 266 8.39 -6.80 7.36
N THR A 267 7.24 -7.40 7.63
CA THR A 267 6.71 -8.51 6.83
C THR A 267 6.46 -8.08 5.37
N ILE A 268 5.81 -6.93 5.17
CA ILE A 268 5.60 -6.39 3.82
C ILE A 268 6.94 -6.13 3.14
N GLY A 269 7.89 -5.52 3.83
CA GLY A 269 9.22 -5.26 3.29
C GLY A 269 9.95 -6.53 2.86
N ASP A 270 9.96 -7.56 3.72
CA ASP A 270 10.66 -8.82 3.45
C ASP A 270 10.01 -9.61 2.29
N LEU A 271 8.67 -9.57 2.15
CA LEU A 271 7.95 -10.20 1.03
C LEU A 271 8.39 -9.67 -0.34
N TYR A 272 8.81 -8.42 -0.41
CA TYR A 272 9.27 -7.78 -1.66
C TYR A 272 10.78 -7.50 -1.68
N GLY A 273 11.53 -7.96 -0.69
CA GLY A 273 12.99 -7.78 -0.61
C GLY A 273 13.42 -6.33 -0.48
N LEU A 274 12.58 -5.50 0.16
CA LEU A 274 12.86 -4.09 0.42
C LEU A 274 13.87 -3.92 1.56
N SER A 275 14.49 -2.75 1.64
CA SER A 275 15.31 -2.37 2.79
C SER A 275 14.41 -2.16 4.01
N PRO A 276 14.74 -2.72 5.19
CA PRO A 276 13.96 -2.49 6.38
C PRO A 276 13.92 -1.00 6.77
N LEU A 277 12.74 -0.51 7.14
CA LEU A 277 12.46 0.89 7.43
C LEU A 277 12.46 1.17 8.94
N GLY A 278 13.01 2.29 9.35
CA GLY A 278 12.96 2.79 10.73
C GLY A 278 13.15 1.70 11.79
N HIS A 279 12.27 1.64 12.77
CA HIS A 279 12.25 0.61 13.84
C HIS A 279 11.83 -0.79 13.34
N ALA A 280 11.24 -0.90 12.14
CA ALA A 280 10.99 -2.21 11.54
C ALA A 280 12.29 -3.00 11.24
N LYS A 281 13.48 -2.34 11.25
CA LYS A 281 14.79 -3.00 11.16
C LYS A 281 15.01 -4.00 12.29
N GLU A 282 14.54 -3.70 13.48
CA GLU A 282 14.69 -4.51 14.68
C GLU A 282 13.57 -5.53 14.86
N ALA A 283 12.44 -5.32 14.14
CA ALA A 283 11.29 -6.20 14.19
C ALA A 283 11.54 -7.49 13.39
N LYS A 284 10.95 -8.60 13.84
CA LYS A 284 10.91 -9.85 13.08
C LYS A 284 9.67 -9.88 12.17
N PRO A 285 9.77 -10.47 10.97
CA PRO A 285 8.58 -10.69 10.14
C PRO A 285 7.63 -11.66 10.84
N LEU A 286 6.36 -11.60 10.47
CA LEU A 286 5.31 -12.47 10.98
C LEU A 286 5.52 -13.91 10.50
N ALA A 287 5.50 -14.87 11.42
CA ALA A 287 5.67 -16.30 11.13
C ALA A 287 4.28 -16.96 10.97
N ILE A 288 3.57 -16.60 9.90
CA ILE A 288 2.15 -16.98 9.67
C ILE A 288 1.95 -17.83 8.42
N TRP A 289 3.02 -18.27 7.79
CA TRP A 289 2.98 -18.92 6.47
C TRP A 289 2.75 -20.42 6.57
N ARG A 290 2.17 -21.00 5.48
CA ARG A 290 1.96 -22.44 5.28
C ARG A 290 3.25 -23.14 4.91
#